data_02f314975a8f243ece4dd0789b19f973
#
_entry.id   02f314975a8f243ece4dd0789b19f973
#
_cell.length_a   1.000
_cell.length_b   1.000
_cell.length_c   1.000
_cell.angle_alpha   90.00
_cell.angle_beta   90.00
_cell.angle_gamma   90.00
#
_symmetry.space_group_name_H-M   'P 1'
#
loop_
_entity.id
_entity.type
_entity.pdbx_description
1 polymer ?
#
loop_
_entity_poly.entity_id
_entity_poly.type
_entity_poly.pdbx_seq_one_letter_code
_entity_poly.pdbx_strand_id
1 'polypeptide(L)'
;LGINKPDGCMEQEWVLNHLNKYKKWVERVTISGGEPTVCRGLGELLGTIKKIGLSIKLDTNGSKPDTLKELISKGLLDFVAMDIKGPLNNYGKYCGVEVDKDYIEDSLNTIINCGIGYEFRTTYVPGLHSENDLYEVAEYLRKKGVKNYKIQWFQPKNTLEPSYMDIKPVSKQTAEHIKKSVGLIFKD
;
A
#
# COMPACT_ATOMS: atom_id res chain seq x y z
N LEU A 1 -6.58 -5.89 -18.74
CA LEU A 1 -8.02 -5.97 -19.04
C LEU A 1 -8.71 -4.86 -18.25
N GLY A 2 -8.93 -3.71 -18.94
CA GLY A 2 -9.67 -2.59 -18.36
C GLY A 2 -11.15 -2.94 -18.26
N ILE A 3 -11.68 -2.86 -17.06
CA ILE A 3 -13.12 -2.97 -16.83
C ILE A 3 -13.67 -1.56 -16.88
N ASN A 4 -14.12 -1.14 -18.05
CA ASN A 4 -14.78 0.15 -18.22
C ASN A 4 -16.27 0.02 -17.86
N LYS A 5 -16.63 0.50 -16.68
CA LYS A 5 -18.02 0.84 -16.37
C LYS A 5 -18.06 2.36 -16.16
N PRO A 6 -18.86 3.10 -16.93
CA PRO A 6 -18.84 4.57 -16.93
C PRO A 6 -19.22 5.21 -15.59
N ASP A 7 -19.93 4.53 -14.71
CA ASP A 7 -20.52 5.08 -13.49
C ASP A 7 -20.08 4.42 -12.16
N GLY A 8 -18.89 3.87 -12.13
CA GLY A 8 -18.10 3.75 -10.90
C GLY A 8 -18.27 2.50 -10.04
N CYS A 9 -19.46 1.95 -9.85
CA CYS A 9 -19.64 0.80 -8.97
C CYS A 9 -20.04 -0.45 -9.76
N MET A 10 -19.36 -1.58 -9.50
CA MET A 10 -19.77 -2.89 -10.02
C MET A 10 -20.37 -3.73 -8.92
N GLU A 11 -21.41 -4.48 -9.26
CA GLU A 11 -21.99 -5.46 -8.36
C GLU A 11 -20.92 -6.51 -8.00
N GLN A 12 -20.83 -6.86 -6.72
CA GLN A 12 -19.89 -7.85 -6.22
C GLN A 12 -20.02 -9.18 -6.96
N GLU A 13 -21.25 -9.61 -7.23
CA GLU A 13 -21.54 -10.83 -7.96
C GLU A 13 -20.94 -10.83 -9.37
N TRP A 14 -21.06 -9.71 -10.07
CA TRP A 14 -20.45 -9.56 -11.40
C TRP A 14 -18.93 -9.70 -11.34
N VAL A 15 -18.28 -9.06 -10.37
CA VAL A 15 -16.83 -9.15 -10.18
C VAL A 15 -16.41 -10.59 -9.91
N LEU A 16 -17.10 -11.29 -9.02
CA LEU A 16 -16.79 -12.68 -8.66
C LEU A 16 -16.99 -13.65 -9.84
N ASN A 17 -18.07 -13.46 -10.61
CA ASN A 17 -18.32 -14.23 -11.82
C ASN A 17 -17.23 -13.99 -12.87
N HIS A 18 -16.77 -12.74 -13.01
CA HIS A 18 -15.68 -12.38 -13.92
C HIS A 18 -14.36 -13.04 -13.48
N LEU A 19 -14.00 -12.95 -12.20
CA LEU A 19 -12.81 -13.60 -11.66
C LEU A 19 -12.85 -15.12 -11.87
N ASN A 20 -13.98 -15.77 -11.59
CA ASN A 20 -14.14 -17.21 -11.79
C ASN A 20 -14.01 -17.61 -13.26
N LYS A 21 -14.55 -16.81 -14.18
CA LYS A 21 -14.43 -17.03 -15.64
C LYS A 21 -12.98 -16.98 -16.10
N TYR A 22 -12.19 -16.05 -15.56
CA TYR A 22 -10.82 -15.79 -16.00
C TYR A 22 -9.73 -16.38 -15.09
N LYS A 23 -10.06 -17.15 -14.05
CA LYS A 23 -9.12 -17.72 -13.08
C LYS A 23 -7.97 -18.54 -13.66
N LYS A 24 -8.10 -19.06 -14.88
CA LYS A 24 -7.01 -19.76 -15.59
C LYS A 24 -5.93 -18.81 -16.12
N TRP A 25 -6.25 -17.50 -16.20
CA TRP A 25 -5.38 -16.46 -16.75
C TRP A 25 -4.95 -15.45 -15.69
N VAL A 26 -5.57 -15.49 -14.52
CA VAL A 26 -5.33 -14.58 -13.40
C VAL A 26 -4.91 -15.41 -12.20
N GLU A 27 -3.72 -15.15 -11.70
CA GLU A 27 -3.18 -15.84 -10.52
C GLU A 27 -3.45 -15.08 -9.22
N ARG A 28 -3.58 -13.76 -9.32
CA ARG A 28 -3.67 -12.87 -8.17
C ARG A 28 -4.66 -11.74 -8.39
N VAL A 29 -5.38 -11.39 -7.33
CA VAL A 29 -6.22 -10.18 -7.25
C VAL A 29 -5.56 -9.20 -6.31
N THR A 30 -5.47 -7.92 -6.71
CA THR A 30 -5.07 -6.84 -5.82
C THR A 30 -6.31 -6.10 -5.35
N ILE A 31 -6.48 -6.05 -4.04
CA ILE A 31 -7.50 -5.24 -3.38
C ILE A 31 -6.87 -3.92 -3.02
N SER A 32 -7.37 -2.87 -3.63
CA SER A 32 -6.86 -1.50 -3.51
C SER A 32 -8.04 -0.52 -3.64
N GLY A 33 -7.76 0.78 -3.53
CA GLY A 33 -8.77 1.83 -3.59
C GLY A 33 -8.48 2.87 -2.53
N GLY A 34 -9.46 3.55 -1.93
CA GLY A 34 -9.22 4.49 -0.83
C GLY A 34 -8.46 3.81 0.33
N GLU A 35 -9.17 3.19 1.25
CA GLU A 35 -8.60 2.27 2.24
C GLU A 35 -9.50 1.04 2.35
N PRO A 36 -9.09 -0.11 1.80
CA PRO A 36 -9.94 -1.29 1.77
C PRO A 36 -10.35 -1.79 3.17
N THR A 37 -9.47 -1.65 4.16
CA THR A 37 -9.70 -2.17 5.51
C THR A 37 -10.84 -1.48 6.28
N VAL A 38 -11.36 -0.35 5.77
CA VAL A 38 -12.56 0.30 6.34
C VAL A 38 -13.86 -0.25 5.76
N CYS A 39 -13.79 -1.05 4.69
CA CYS A 39 -14.96 -1.56 4.01
C CYS A 39 -15.60 -2.69 4.80
N ARG A 40 -16.89 -2.53 5.16
CA ARG A 40 -17.68 -3.63 5.73
C ARG A 40 -17.81 -4.77 4.72
N GLY A 41 -17.70 -6.01 5.19
CA GLY A 41 -17.81 -7.19 4.31
C GLY A 41 -16.53 -7.53 3.55
N LEU A 42 -15.42 -6.81 3.75
CA LEU A 42 -14.14 -7.13 3.09
C LEU A 42 -13.73 -8.59 3.31
N GLY A 43 -13.79 -9.08 4.55
CA GLY A 43 -13.42 -10.47 4.86
C GLY A 43 -14.26 -11.51 4.11
N GLU A 44 -15.56 -11.27 3.93
CA GLU A 44 -16.45 -12.16 3.17
C GLU A 44 -16.09 -12.20 1.68
N LEU A 45 -15.82 -11.01 1.12
CA LEU A 45 -15.36 -10.88 -0.27
C LEU A 45 -14.05 -11.65 -0.49
N LEU A 46 -13.06 -11.42 0.39
CA LEU A 46 -11.76 -12.11 0.30
C LEU A 46 -11.94 -13.64 0.44
N GLY A 47 -12.77 -14.09 1.39
CA GLY A 47 -13.09 -15.51 1.55
C GLY A 47 -13.69 -16.13 0.29
N THR A 48 -14.54 -15.40 -0.42
CA THR A 48 -15.10 -15.85 -1.69
C THR A 48 -14.04 -15.91 -2.79
N ILE A 49 -13.16 -14.90 -2.88
CA ILE A 49 -12.05 -14.91 -3.84
C ILE A 49 -11.07 -16.06 -3.56
N LYS A 50 -10.79 -16.37 -2.28
CA LYS A 50 -9.97 -17.54 -1.90
C LYS A 50 -10.61 -18.85 -2.35
N LYS A 51 -11.94 -19.00 -2.24
CA LYS A 51 -12.67 -20.18 -2.74
C LYS A 51 -12.59 -20.34 -4.27
N ILE A 52 -12.44 -19.25 -5.02
CA ILE A 52 -12.17 -19.30 -6.47
C ILE A 52 -10.76 -19.86 -6.77
N GLY A 53 -9.85 -19.84 -5.80
CA GLY A 53 -8.46 -20.32 -5.90
C GLY A 53 -7.44 -19.25 -6.30
N LEU A 54 -7.77 -17.97 -6.11
CA LEU A 54 -6.88 -16.87 -6.45
C LEU A 54 -6.08 -16.40 -5.22
N SER A 55 -4.84 -15.99 -5.45
CA SER A 55 -4.03 -15.29 -4.46
C SER A 55 -4.53 -13.85 -4.28
N ILE A 56 -4.42 -13.32 -3.05
CA ILE A 56 -4.89 -11.98 -2.70
C ILE A 56 -3.76 -11.12 -2.20
N LYS A 57 -3.54 -9.99 -2.86
CA LYS A 57 -2.71 -8.89 -2.38
C LYS A 57 -3.63 -7.78 -1.85
N LEU A 58 -3.33 -7.29 -0.65
CA LEU A 58 -3.98 -6.11 -0.07
C LEU A 58 -3.02 -4.92 -0.13
N ASP A 59 -3.48 -3.81 -0.70
CA ASP A 59 -2.83 -2.51 -0.56
C ASP A 59 -3.55 -1.74 0.55
N THR A 60 -2.82 -1.24 1.56
CA THR A 60 -3.39 -0.57 2.73
C THR A 60 -2.52 0.60 3.20
N ASN A 61 -3.12 1.58 3.84
CA ASN A 61 -2.43 2.66 4.54
C ASN A 61 -2.09 2.32 6.01
N GLY A 62 -2.49 1.14 6.49
CA GLY A 62 -2.21 0.67 7.83
C GLY A 62 -3.03 1.30 8.95
N SER A 63 -4.05 2.09 8.66
CA SER A 63 -4.86 2.79 9.67
C SER A 63 -5.81 1.89 10.47
N LYS A 64 -5.93 0.61 10.10
CA LYS A 64 -6.85 -0.35 10.73
C LYS A 64 -6.12 -1.65 11.11
N PRO A 65 -5.24 -1.60 12.13
CA PRO A 65 -4.42 -2.75 12.53
C PRO A 65 -5.23 -3.98 12.91
N ASP A 66 -6.37 -3.80 13.60
CA ASP A 66 -7.20 -4.93 14.04
C ASP A 66 -7.83 -5.67 12.86
N THR A 67 -8.36 -4.93 11.88
CA THR A 67 -8.87 -5.54 10.65
C THR A 67 -7.76 -6.29 9.91
N LEU A 68 -6.57 -5.69 9.82
CA LEU A 68 -5.43 -6.31 9.16
C LEU A 68 -5.01 -7.61 9.88
N LYS A 69 -4.92 -7.60 11.20
CA LYS A 69 -4.64 -8.78 12.04
C LYS A 69 -5.68 -9.89 11.80
N GLU A 70 -6.95 -9.52 11.77
CA GLU A 70 -8.05 -10.45 11.52
C GLU A 70 -7.93 -11.11 10.14
N LEU A 71 -7.73 -10.32 9.08
CA LEU A 71 -7.62 -10.83 7.71
C LEU A 71 -6.42 -11.78 7.55
N ILE A 72 -5.29 -11.44 8.15
CA ILE A 72 -4.08 -12.27 8.15
C ILE A 72 -4.31 -13.57 8.93
N SER A 73 -4.86 -13.50 10.15
CA SER A 73 -5.08 -14.67 11.00
C SER A 73 -6.07 -15.68 10.39
N LYS A 74 -7.01 -15.20 9.58
CA LYS A 74 -7.95 -16.03 8.83
C LYS A 74 -7.37 -16.61 7.53
N GLY A 75 -6.11 -16.33 7.20
CA GLY A 75 -5.46 -16.79 5.96
C GLY A 75 -6.08 -16.21 4.68
N LEU A 76 -6.67 -15.01 4.78
CA LEU A 76 -7.36 -14.37 3.65
C LEU A 76 -6.41 -13.57 2.75
N LEU A 77 -5.17 -13.36 3.18
CA LEU A 77 -4.17 -12.59 2.44
C LEU A 77 -2.94 -13.45 2.12
N ASP A 78 -2.38 -13.28 0.94
CA ASP A 78 -1.12 -13.91 0.50
C ASP A 78 0.01 -12.88 0.40
N PHE A 79 -0.34 -11.60 0.30
CA PHE A 79 0.61 -10.50 0.23
C PHE A 79 -0.01 -9.20 0.77
N VAL A 80 0.78 -8.40 1.49
CA VAL A 80 0.37 -7.07 1.94
C VAL A 80 1.37 -6.03 1.43
N ALA A 81 0.87 -4.97 0.82
CA ALA A 81 1.64 -3.77 0.54
C ALA A 81 1.11 -2.62 1.41
N MET A 82 1.96 -2.09 2.28
CA MET A 82 1.57 -1.00 3.16
C MET A 82 2.28 0.29 2.77
N ASP A 83 1.51 1.35 2.66
CA ASP A 83 2.05 2.69 2.40
C ASP A 83 2.47 3.35 3.71
N ILE A 84 3.74 3.69 3.83
CA ILE A 84 4.30 4.57 4.85
C ILE A 84 4.39 5.98 4.25
N LYS A 85 3.60 6.91 4.77
CA LYS A 85 3.45 8.23 4.16
C LYS A 85 4.63 9.17 4.41
N GLY A 86 5.39 8.95 5.49
CA GLY A 86 6.56 9.75 5.86
C GLY A 86 7.09 9.37 7.25
N PRO A 87 8.02 10.12 7.83
CA PRO A 87 8.50 9.93 9.19
C PRO A 87 7.38 9.95 10.24
N LEU A 88 7.40 8.99 11.18
CA LEU A 88 6.33 8.81 12.16
C LEU A 88 6.22 9.95 13.18
N ASN A 89 7.30 10.67 13.44
CA ASN A 89 7.32 11.80 14.37
C ASN A 89 6.43 12.97 13.92
N ASN A 90 6.11 13.07 12.63
CA ASN A 90 5.25 14.10 12.06
C ASN A 90 4.33 13.53 10.96
N TYR A 91 3.77 12.36 11.22
CA TYR A 91 3.04 11.57 10.21
C TYR A 91 1.83 12.31 9.64
N GLY A 92 1.12 13.09 10.47
CA GLY A 92 -0.04 13.90 10.06
C GLY A 92 0.27 14.88 8.93
N LYS A 93 1.49 15.45 8.89
CA LYS A 93 1.94 16.32 7.78
C LYS A 93 1.79 15.62 6.42
N TYR A 94 2.14 14.35 6.34
CA TYR A 94 2.16 13.59 5.08
C TYR A 94 0.80 12.97 4.74
N CYS A 95 -0.07 12.86 5.74
CA CYS A 95 -1.44 12.34 5.57
C CYS A 95 -2.47 13.44 5.29
N GLY A 96 -2.15 14.71 5.61
CA GLY A 96 -3.09 15.82 5.58
C GLY A 96 -4.16 15.78 6.68
N VAL A 97 -4.07 14.81 7.60
CA VAL A 97 -4.97 14.62 8.75
C VAL A 97 -4.16 14.08 9.92
N GLU A 98 -4.64 14.30 11.14
CA GLU A 98 -4.04 13.64 12.29
C GLU A 98 -4.24 12.13 12.23
N VAL A 99 -3.17 11.40 12.50
CA VAL A 99 -3.14 9.93 12.49
C VAL A 99 -2.50 9.46 13.78
N ASP A 100 -3.14 8.54 14.44
CA ASP A 100 -2.52 7.84 15.57
C ASP A 100 -1.38 6.96 15.05
N LYS A 101 -0.15 7.35 15.39
CA LYS A 101 1.06 6.65 14.97
C LYS A 101 1.11 5.21 15.50
N ASP A 102 0.49 4.94 16.65
CA ASP A 102 0.50 3.61 17.25
C ASP A 102 -0.26 2.61 16.37
N TYR A 103 -1.30 3.04 15.65
CA TYR A 103 -1.98 2.21 14.65
C TYR A 103 -1.07 1.85 13.47
N ILE A 104 -0.25 2.81 13.03
CA ILE A 104 0.70 2.58 11.93
C ILE A 104 1.80 1.61 12.38
N GLU A 105 2.35 1.81 13.59
CA GLU A 105 3.34 0.90 14.17
C GLU A 105 2.78 -0.51 14.40
N ASP A 106 1.56 -0.63 14.89
CA ASP A 106 0.87 -1.91 15.11
C ASP A 106 0.67 -2.67 13.79
N SER A 107 0.22 -1.97 12.73
CA SER A 107 0.08 -2.54 11.41
C SER A 107 1.43 -2.99 10.83
N LEU A 108 2.46 -2.14 10.97
CA LEU A 108 3.83 -2.45 10.54
C LEU A 108 4.36 -3.71 11.25
N ASN A 109 4.27 -3.75 12.59
CA ASN A 109 4.72 -4.90 13.38
C ASN A 109 3.93 -6.18 13.01
N THR A 110 2.64 -6.05 12.78
CA THR A 110 1.78 -7.15 12.32
C THR A 110 2.26 -7.72 10.98
N ILE A 111 2.53 -6.85 10.01
CA ILE A 111 2.98 -7.26 8.66
C ILE A 111 4.36 -7.91 8.71
N ILE A 112 5.31 -7.35 9.46
CA ILE A 112 6.67 -7.92 9.56
C ILE A 112 6.63 -9.36 10.08
N ASN A 113 5.72 -9.64 11.02
CA ASN A 113 5.64 -10.93 11.73
C ASN A 113 4.59 -11.88 11.14
N CYS A 114 3.88 -11.52 10.07
CA CYS A 114 2.73 -12.30 9.57
C CYS A 114 3.09 -13.59 8.82
N GLY A 115 4.34 -13.75 8.40
CA GLY A 115 4.80 -14.94 7.66
C GLY A 115 4.38 -15.00 6.18
N ILE A 116 3.60 -14.03 5.67
CA ILE A 116 3.25 -13.92 4.25
C ILE A 116 4.13 -12.88 3.56
N GLY A 117 4.09 -12.83 2.22
CA GLY A 117 4.84 -11.83 1.47
C GLY A 117 4.39 -10.40 1.78
N TYR A 118 5.32 -9.47 1.84
CA TYR A 118 4.98 -8.06 2.06
C TYR A 118 5.94 -7.10 1.37
N GLU A 119 5.49 -5.85 1.23
CA GLU A 119 6.33 -4.69 0.90
C GLU A 119 5.82 -3.45 1.65
N PHE A 120 6.74 -2.57 2.04
CA PHE A 120 6.43 -1.21 2.46
C PHE A 120 6.76 -0.25 1.33
N ARG A 121 5.96 0.82 1.18
CA ARG A 121 6.12 1.78 0.10
C ARG A 121 6.00 3.20 0.64
N THR A 122 6.77 4.13 0.08
CA THR A 122 6.56 5.56 0.28
C THR A 122 6.47 6.24 -1.07
N THR A 123 5.40 6.97 -1.32
CA THR A 123 5.30 7.83 -2.51
C THR A 123 6.00 9.16 -2.20
N TYR A 124 7.13 9.40 -2.85
CA TYR A 124 7.83 10.68 -2.74
C TYR A 124 7.10 11.74 -3.54
N VAL A 125 6.66 12.79 -2.86
CA VAL A 125 5.98 13.95 -3.45
C VAL A 125 6.89 15.16 -3.30
N PRO A 126 7.42 15.73 -4.40
CA PRO A 126 8.23 16.95 -4.35
C PRO A 126 7.48 18.09 -3.66
N GLY A 127 8.16 18.85 -2.81
CA GLY A 127 7.55 19.93 -2.04
C GLY A 127 6.85 19.51 -0.74
N LEU A 128 6.36 18.26 -0.65
CA LEU A 128 5.87 17.68 0.59
C LEU A 128 6.97 16.93 1.33
N HIS A 129 7.75 16.12 0.61
CA HIS A 129 8.87 15.34 1.15
C HIS A 129 10.21 15.96 0.79
N SER A 130 11.14 15.94 1.74
CA SER A 130 12.57 16.08 1.51
C SER A 130 13.21 14.70 1.28
N GLU A 131 14.43 14.68 0.77
CA GLU A 131 15.21 13.42 0.67
C GLU A 131 15.49 12.84 2.08
N ASN A 132 15.70 13.72 3.07
CA ASN A 132 15.95 13.31 4.45
C ASN A 132 14.76 12.54 5.04
N ASP A 133 13.53 12.94 4.70
CA ASP A 133 12.31 12.21 5.15
C ASP A 133 12.33 10.75 4.67
N LEU A 134 12.81 10.50 3.44
CA LEU A 134 12.95 9.13 2.93
C LEU A 134 14.05 8.35 3.64
N TYR A 135 15.14 9.02 3.99
CA TYR A 135 16.22 8.38 4.75
C TYR A 135 15.77 8.03 6.16
N GLU A 136 15.05 8.91 6.83
CA GLU A 136 14.48 8.63 8.16
C GLU A 136 13.51 7.44 8.12
N VAL A 137 12.61 7.41 7.13
CA VAL A 137 11.70 6.26 6.94
C VAL A 137 12.49 4.98 6.69
N ALA A 138 13.47 5.00 5.79
CA ALA A 138 14.27 3.84 5.45
C ALA A 138 15.05 3.30 6.66
N GLU A 139 15.71 4.18 7.42
CA GLU A 139 16.41 3.84 8.65
C GLU A 139 15.48 3.25 9.71
N TYR A 140 14.31 3.86 9.89
CA TYR A 140 13.31 3.34 10.81
C TYR A 140 12.85 1.94 10.42
N LEU A 141 12.49 1.72 9.16
CA LEU A 141 12.05 0.43 8.65
C LEU A 141 13.16 -0.64 8.75
N ARG A 142 14.41 -0.29 8.44
CA ARG A 142 15.55 -1.19 8.60
C ARG A 142 15.74 -1.61 10.06
N LYS A 143 15.69 -0.66 11.01
CA LYS A 143 15.78 -0.96 12.46
C LYS A 143 14.66 -1.88 12.94
N LYS A 144 13.47 -1.84 12.31
CA LYS A 144 12.35 -2.77 12.57
C LYS A 144 12.53 -4.14 11.88
N GLY A 145 13.61 -4.35 11.11
CA GLY A 145 13.86 -5.61 10.40
C GLY A 145 13.12 -5.78 9.08
N VAL A 146 12.60 -4.68 8.50
CA VAL A 146 11.96 -4.70 7.18
C VAL A 146 12.98 -5.05 6.12
N LYS A 147 12.62 -5.99 5.23
CA LYS A 147 13.48 -6.46 4.12
C LYS A 147 13.04 -5.93 2.76
N ASN A 148 11.83 -5.45 2.64
CA ASN A 148 11.26 -5.03 1.35
C ASN A 148 10.62 -3.66 1.46
N TYR A 149 11.35 -2.64 1.04
CA TYR A 149 10.92 -1.25 1.00
C TYR A 149 11.13 -0.66 -0.39
N LYS A 150 10.13 0.08 -0.89
CA LYS A 150 10.14 0.69 -2.22
C LYS A 150 9.74 2.16 -2.16
N ILE A 151 10.44 2.98 -2.92
CA ILE A 151 10.04 4.36 -3.18
C ILE A 151 9.24 4.37 -4.48
N GLN A 152 8.06 4.97 -4.42
CA GLN A 152 7.23 5.31 -5.56
C GLN A 152 7.40 6.80 -5.88
N TRP A 153 7.39 7.14 -7.16
CA TRP A 153 7.51 8.52 -7.60
C TRP A 153 6.14 9.08 -7.91
N PHE A 154 5.84 10.21 -7.27
CA PHE A 154 4.58 10.90 -7.51
C PHE A 154 4.40 11.25 -8.98
N GLN A 155 3.19 11.01 -9.48
CA GLN A 155 2.75 11.39 -10.81
C GLN A 155 1.57 12.36 -10.69
N PRO A 156 1.65 13.57 -11.28
CA PRO A 156 0.63 14.60 -11.17
C PRO A 156 -0.58 14.30 -12.08
N LYS A 157 -1.24 13.17 -11.84
CA LYS A 157 -2.41 12.73 -12.61
C LYS A 157 -3.53 12.36 -11.66
N ASN A 158 -4.71 12.96 -11.87
CA ASN A 158 -5.92 12.65 -11.09
C ASN A 158 -5.71 12.79 -9.57
N THR A 159 -5.10 13.89 -9.14
CA THR A 159 -4.87 14.19 -7.73
C THR A 159 -6.16 14.65 -7.06
N LEU A 160 -6.37 14.30 -5.78
CA LEU A 160 -7.51 14.78 -5.00
C LEU A 160 -7.45 16.31 -4.80
N GLU A 161 -6.26 16.83 -4.55
CA GLU A 161 -5.99 18.25 -4.41
C GLU A 161 -5.47 18.80 -5.74
N PRO A 162 -6.19 19.72 -6.41
CA PRO A 162 -5.82 20.23 -7.73
C PRO A 162 -4.42 20.88 -7.79
N SER A 163 -3.96 21.52 -6.71
CA SER A 163 -2.64 22.14 -6.64
C SER A 163 -1.49 21.15 -6.86
N TYR A 164 -1.71 19.87 -6.61
CA TYR A 164 -0.71 18.83 -6.86
C TYR A 164 -0.54 18.48 -8.34
N MET A 165 -1.48 18.89 -9.21
CA MET A 165 -1.33 18.69 -10.65
C MET A 165 -0.21 19.53 -11.26
N ASP A 166 0.17 20.63 -10.62
CA ASP A 166 1.24 21.53 -11.07
C ASP A 166 2.63 21.09 -10.55
N ILE A 167 2.70 20.11 -9.68
CA ILE A 167 3.97 19.61 -9.13
C ILE A 167 4.75 18.89 -10.23
N LYS A 168 5.96 19.38 -10.49
CA LYS A 168 6.87 18.73 -11.46
C LYS A 168 7.33 17.36 -10.92
N PRO A 169 7.23 16.30 -11.71
CA PRO A 169 7.78 14.99 -11.34
C PRO A 169 9.26 15.07 -11.03
N VAL A 170 9.73 14.18 -10.18
CA VAL A 170 11.16 14.03 -9.87
C VAL A 170 11.97 13.75 -11.14
N SER A 171 13.13 14.39 -11.28
CA SER A 171 14.06 14.10 -12.37
C SER A 171 14.58 12.66 -12.26
N LYS A 172 14.91 12.03 -13.40
CA LYS A 172 15.50 10.68 -13.39
C LYS A 172 16.79 10.62 -12.55
N GLN A 173 17.63 11.65 -12.66
CA GLN A 173 18.88 11.74 -11.91
C GLN A 173 18.65 11.79 -10.40
N THR A 174 17.72 12.63 -9.92
CA THR A 174 17.33 12.71 -8.51
C THR A 174 16.74 11.39 -8.03
N ALA A 175 15.85 10.78 -8.81
CA ALA A 175 15.25 9.51 -8.49
C ALA A 175 16.29 8.37 -8.34
N GLU A 176 17.27 8.33 -9.23
CA GLU A 176 18.37 7.35 -9.15
C GLU A 176 19.28 7.60 -7.95
N HIS A 177 19.59 8.87 -7.65
CA HIS A 177 20.37 9.24 -6.47
C HIS A 177 19.69 8.77 -5.18
N ILE A 178 18.43 9.14 -4.97
CA ILE A 178 17.64 8.76 -3.80
C ILE A 178 17.55 7.22 -3.68
N LYS A 179 17.25 6.55 -4.80
CA LYS A 179 17.13 5.09 -4.85
C LYS A 179 18.42 4.39 -4.43
N LYS A 180 19.56 4.90 -4.90
CA LYS A 180 20.87 4.39 -4.53
C LYS A 180 21.16 4.60 -3.05
N SER A 181 20.91 5.80 -2.53
CA SER A 181 21.17 6.15 -1.13
C SER A 181 20.30 5.34 -0.17
N VAL A 182 19.00 5.24 -0.44
CA VAL A 182 18.07 4.39 0.33
C VAL A 182 18.45 2.91 0.21
N GLY A 183 18.83 2.47 -0.99
CA GLY A 183 19.28 1.09 -1.21
C GLY A 183 20.52 0.72 -0.40
N LEU A 184 21.40 1.66 -0.07
CA LEU A 184 22.56 1.42 0.81
C LEU A 184 22.14 1.16 2.26
N ILE A 185 21.03 1.75 2.72
CA ILE A 185 20.51 1.52 4.08
C ILE A 185 20.08 0.06 4.27
N PHE A 186 19.62 -0.61 3.21
CA PHE A 186 19.15 -2.01 3.22
C PHE A 186 20.21 -3.02 2.76
N LYS A 187 21.43 -2.57 2.49
CA LYS A 187 22.57 -3.48 2.25
C LYS A 187 23.26 -3.74 3.59
N ASP A 188 23.24 -4.96 4.03
CA ASP A 188 24.16 -5.51 5.03
C ASP A 188 25.48 -5.92 4.37
#